data_b381e4a52280ab38394ec095267c4e21
#
_entry.id   b381e4a52280ab38394ec095267c4e21
#
_cell.length_a   1.000
_cell.length_b   1.000
_cell.length_c   1.000
_cell.angle_alpha   90.00
_cell.angle_beta   90.00
_cell.angle_gamma   90.00
#
_symmetry.space_group_name_H-M   'P 1'
#
loop_
_entity.id
_entity.type
_entity.pdbx_description
1 polymer ?
#
loop_
_entity_poly.entity_id
_entity_poly.type
_entity_poly.pdbx_seq_one_letter_code
_entity_poly.pdbx_strand_id
1 'polypeptide(L)'
;MNIVAICGSLRKGSFNRMLMQALPSFAPAGMSIKEAPSFAELPLYNADIQNGPGFPAAVGTLAEAIRAADGVIFCTPEYNFTIPGGLKNAIDWVSRLQNQPFAGKPVALQSASPGPVGGARVQYDIRKAMTFLDAFTLNKPEIFIGNCASKLDEATGEIKDETTRGFIKQQLASFVTYIARVSPKT
;
A
#
# COMPACT_ATOMS: atom_id res chain seq x y z
N MET A 1 14.44 5.82 -8.18
CA MET A 1 13.34 4.84 -8.02
C MET A 1 12.19 5.54 -7.33
N ASN A 2 11.03 5.57 -7.97
CA ASN A 2 9.84 6.26 -7.48
C ASN A 2 8.83 5.24 -6.95
N ILE A 3 8.43 5.38 -5.70
CA ILE A 3 7.47 4.49 -5.05
C ILE A 3 6.21 5.29 -4.72
N VAL A 4 5.05 4.70 -4.99
CA VAL A 4 3.77 5.22 -4.50
C VAL A 4 3.32 4.41 -3.30
N ALA A 5 2.99 5.09 -2.21
CA ALA A 5 2.50 4.47 -0.98
C ALA A 5 1.00 4.71 -0.83
N ILE A 6 0.23 3.65 -0.61
CA ILE A 6 -1.23 3.67 -0.48
C ILE A 6 -1.60 3.35 0.96
N CYS A 7 -2.26 4.29 1.65
CA CYS A 7 -2.80 4.04 2.98
C CYS A 7 -4.19 3.41 2.89
N GLY A 8 -4.35 2.20 3.44
CA GLY A 8 -5.66 1.51 3.46
C GLY A 8 -6.68 2.09 4.43
N SER A 9 -6.30 3.09 5.24
CA SER A 9 -7.18 3.72 6.22
C SER A 9 -7.54 5.14 5.82
N LEU A 10 -8.82 5.47 5.87
CA LEU A 10 -9.31 6.84 5.68
C LEU A 10 -9.34 7.66 6.97
N ARG A 11 -9.06 7.06 8.13
CA ARG A 11 -9.06 7.74 9.43
C ARG A 11 -7.87 8.72 9.53
N LYS A 12 -8.10 9.97 9.96
CA LYS A 12 -7.05 11.00 10.11
C LYS A 12 -5.91 10.55 11.06
N GLY A 13 -6.24 10.06 12.25
CA GLY A 13 -5.25 9.54 13.23
C GLY A 13 -4.90 8.05 13.02
N SER A 14 -4.75 7.60 11.77
CA SER A 14 -4.43 6.19 11.47
C SER A 14 -2.97 5.87 11.72
N PHE A 15 -2.68 4.83 12.51
CA PHE A 15 -1.32 4.29 12.66
C PHE A 15 -0.70 3.86 11.32
N ASN A 16 -1.51 3.39 10.38
CA ASN A 16 -1.02 3.02 9.06
C ASN A 16 -0.70 4.25 8.19
N ARG A 17 -1.38 5.38 8.41
CA ARG A 17 -1.00 6.65 7.79
C ARG A 17 0.30 7.19 8.38
N MET A 18 0.45 7.14 9.72
CA MET A 18 1.71 7.51 10.39
C MET A 18 2.87 6.66 9.89
N LEU A 19 2.67 5.32 9.82
CA LEU A 19 3.64 4.40 9.25
C LEU A 19 4.03 4.81 7.83
N MET A 20 3.07 5.02 6.95
CA MET A 20 3.30 5.42 5.56
C MET A 20 4.07 6.75 5.47
N GLN A 21 3.69 7.74 6.27
CA GLN A 21 4.33 9.06 6.29
C GLN A 21 5.76 9.03 6.83
N ALA A 22 6.09 8.05 7.66
CA ALA A 22 7.44 7.85 8.17
C ALA A 22 8.39 7.17 7.14
N LEU A 23 7.86 6.46 6.12
CA LEU A 23 8.68 5.69 5.17
C LEU A 23 9.77 6.50 4.47
N PRO A 24 9.55 7.76 4.02
CA PRO A 24 10.60 8.54 3.37
C PRO A 24 11.86 8.71 4.22
N SER A 25 11.74 8.76 5.56
CA SER A 25 12.88 8.88 6.47
C SER A 25 13.73 7.59 6.58
N PHE A 26 13.18 6.46 6.16
CA PHE A 26 13.85 5.16 6.14
C PHE A 26 14.26 4.72 4.74
N ALA A 27 13.92 5.51 3.72
CA ALA A 27 14.18 5.16 2.33
C ALA A 27 15.70 5.09 2.05
N PRO A 28 16.19 4.03 1.39
CA PRO A 28 17.57 3.98 0.94
C PRO A 28 17.85 5.07 -0.12
N ALA A 29 19.13 5.40 -0.30
CA ALA A 29 19.54 6.39 -1.28
C ALA A 29 18.99 6.07 -2.69
N GLY A 30 18.46 7.09 -3.36
CA GLY A 30 17.85 6.95 -4.69
C GLY A 30 16.39 6.45 -4.70
N MET A 31 15.79 6.17 -3.54
CA MET A 31 14.37 5.86 -3.43
C MET A 31 13.57 7.08 -2.97
N SER A 32 12.55 7.47 -3.73
CA SER A 32 11.57 8.49 -3.37
C SER A 32 10.22 7.83 -3.14
N ILE A 33 9.59 8.11 -1.99
CA ILE A 33 8.29 7.54 -1.63
C ILE A 33 7.29 8.68 -1.51
N LYS A 34 6.19 8.59 -2.27
CA LYS A 34 5.10 9.59 -2.26
C LYS A 34 3.77 8.93 -1.91
N GLU A 35 2.93 9.66 -1.17
CA GLU A 35 1.55 9.22 -0.90
C GLU A 35 0.74 9.20 -2.20
N ALA A 36 -0.07 8.16 -2.36
CA ALA A 36 -1.01 8.05 -3.46
C ALA A 36 -2.15 9.08 -3.34
N PRO A 37 -2.76 9.49 -4.46
CA PRO A 37 -4.00 10.25 -4.45
C PRO A 37 -5.08 9.57 -3.62
N SER A 38 -5.93 10.37 -2.96
CA SER A 38 -7.02 9.87 -2.12
C SER A 38 -8.06 9.12 -2.94
N PHE A 39 -8.56 8.03 -2.41
CA PHE A 39 -9.70 7.27 -2.92
C PHE A 39 -10.97 7.40 -2.06
N ALA A 40 -10.97 8.35 -1.11
CA ALA A 40 -12.06 8.51 -0.14
C ALA A 40 -13.43 8.82 -0.80
N GLU A 41 -13.41 9.52 -1.92
CA GLU A 41 -14.60 9.97 -2.64
C GLU A 41 -15.08 8.97 -3.71
N LEU A 42 -14.45 7.80 -3.84
CA LEU A 42 -14.88 6.80 -4.81
C LEU A 42 -16.24 6.20 -4.39
N PRO A 43 -17.25 6.24 -5.26
CA PRO A 43 -18.49 5.50 -5.02
C PRO A 43 -18.17 4.00 -4.94
N LEU A 44 -19.06 3.23 -4.34
CA LEU A 44 -18.95 1.77 -4.43
C LEU A 44 -18.92 1.36 -5.91
N TYR A 45 -18.01 0.43 -6.23
CA TYR A 45 -17.92 -0.07 -7.59
C TYR A 45 -19.26 -0.58 -8.08
N ASN A 46 -19.66 -0.08 -9.23
CA ASN A 46 -20.87 -0.50 -9.91
C ASN A 46 -20.62 -0.44 -11.42
N ALA A 47 -20.87 -1.55 -12.10
CA ALA A 47 -20.71 -1.66 -13.54
C ALA A 47 -21.63 -0.70 -14.31
N ASP A 48 -22.80 -0.33 -13.77
CA ASP A 48 -23.70 0.63 -14.39
C ASP A 48 -23.11 2.03 -14.42
N ILE A 49 -22.35 2.41 -13.37
CA ILE A 49 -21.59 3.66 -13.35
C ILE A 49 -20.48 3.61 -14.40
N GLN A 50 -19.71 2.50 -14.40
CA GLN A 50 -18.60 2.32 -15.36
C GLN A 50 -19.08 2.40 -16.81
N ASN A 51 -20.20 1.76 -17.14
CA ASN A 51 -20.71 1.63 -18.50
C ASN A 51 -21.62 2.81 -18.94
N GLY A 52 -22.11 3.60 -17.99
CA GLY A 52 -22.92 4.79 -18.21
C GLY A 52 -22.08 6.08 -18.19
N PRO A 53 -21.98 6.77 -17.02
CA PRO A 53 -21.19 8.00 -16.92
C PRO A 53 -19.68 7.78 -17.10
N GLY A 54 -19.18 6.56 -16.93
CA GLY A 54 -17.77 6.23 -17.03
C GLY A 54 -17.05 6.15 -15.67
N PHE A 55 -15.73 6.05 -15.74
CA PHE A 55 -14.92 5.97 -14.53
C PHE A 55 -14.87 7.29 -13.76
N PRO A 56 -15.08 7.29 -12.42
CA PRO A 56 -14.81 8.48 -11.62
C PRO A 56 -13.39 8.99 -11.83
N ALA A 57 -13.20 10.32 -11.89
CA ALA A 57 -11.88 10.93 -12.17
C ALA A 57 -10.79 10.46 -11.19
N ALA A 58 -11.15 10.24 -9.91
CA ALA A 58 -10.22 9.73 -8.89
C ALA A 58 -9.64 8.34 -9.21
N VAL A 59 -10.35 7.50 -9.98
CA VAL A 59 -9.83 6.20 -10.46
C VAL A 59 -8.66 6.41 -11.40
N GLY A 60 -8.82 7.32 -12.38
CA GLY A 60 -7.77 7.68 -13.33
C GLY A 60 -6.54 8.26 -12.63
N THR A 61 -6.77 9.21 -11.71
CA THR A 61 -5.68 9.85 -10.94
C THR A 61 -4.88 8.83 -10.12
N LEU A 62 -5.57 7.90 -9.43
CA LEU A 62 -4.91 6.83 -8.68
C LEU A 62 -4.14 5.87 -9.62
N ALA A 63 -4.75 5.50 -10.72
CA ALA A 63 -4.13 4.61 -11.70
C ALA A 63 -2.86 5.21 -12.31
N GLU A 64 -2.87 6.51 -12.66
CA GLU A 64 -1.68 7.20 -13.18
C GLU A 64 -0.55 7.25 -12.14
N ALA A 65 -0.87 7.50 -10.87
CA ALA A 65 0.13 7.46 -9.81
C ALA A 65 0.79 6.07 -9.68
N ILE A 66 0.00 4.99 -9.82
CA ILE A 66 0.51 3.61 -9.79
C ILE A 66 1.34 3.32 -11.05
N ARG A 67 0.91 3.75 -12.25
CA ARG A 67 1.65 3.54 -13.50
C ARG A 67 3.01 4.22 -13.47
N ALA A 68 3.06 5.46 -13.02
CA ALA A 68 4.28 6.27 -12.96
C ALA A 68 5.29 5.79 -11.93
N ALA A 69 4.89 4.93 -10.99
CA ALA A 69 5.76 4.42 -9.95
C ALA A 69 6.49 3.14 -10.39
N ASP A 70 7.74 2.97 -9.95
CA ASP A 70 8.51 1.74 -10.10
C ASP A 70 7.98 0.61 -9.19
N GLY A 71 7.26 0.96 -8.12
CA GLY A 71 6.65 0.01 -7.19
C GLY A 71 5.60 0.65 -6.29
N VAL A 72 4.80 -0.20 -5.65
CA VAL A 72 3.72 0.21 -4.73
C VAL A 72 3.99 -0.33 -3.34
N ILE A 73 3.76 0.48 -2.30
CA ILE A 73 3.72 0.03 -0.91
C ILE A 73 2.32 0.25 -0.35
N PHE A 74 1.67 -0.81 0.11
CA PHE A 74 0.45 -0.67 0.89
C PHE A 74 0.78 -0.61 2.37
N CYS A 75 0.28 0.42 3.07
CA CYS A 75 0.26 0.53 4.53
C CYS A 75 -1.20 0.47 4.98
N THR A 76 -1.65 -0.67 5.52
CA THR A 76 -3.08 -0.90 5.71
C THR A 76 -3.43 -1.52 7.06
N PRO A 77 -4.53 -1.07 7.70
CA PRO A 77 -5.10 -1.81 8.82
C PRO A 77 -5.81 -3.08 8.33
N GLU A 78 -6.06 -3.97 9.28
CA GLU A 78 -6.94 -5.12 9.11
C GLU A 78 -8.33 -4.77 9.70
N TYR A 79 -9.38 -4.86 8.89
CA TYR A 79 -10.76 -4.71 9.36
C TYR A 79 -11.51 -6.02 9.20
N ASN A 80 -12.03 -6.55 10.31
CA ASN A 80 -12.79 -7.81 10.29
C ASN A 80 -12.02 -8.93 9.56
N PHE A 81 -10.72 -9.07 9.88
CA PHE A 81 -9.81 -10.07 9.33
C PHE A 81 -9.43 -9.92 7.84
N THR A 82 -9.82 -8.85 7.19
CA THR A 82 -9.60 -8.68 5.74
C THR A 82 -9.26 -7.23 5.35
N ILE A 83 -9.29 -6.95 4.04
CA ILE A 83 -8.97 -5.66 3.43
C ILE A 83 -10.04 -4.64 3.83
N PRO A 84 -9.68 -3.43 4.28
CA PRO A 84 -10.64 -2.35 4.49
C PRO A 84 -11.50 -2.10 3.26
N GLY A 85 -12.83 -1.97 3.45
CA GLY A 85 -13.78 -1.85 2.34
C GLY A 85 -13.45 -0.72 1.35
N GLY A 86 -13.01 0.43 1.84
CA GLY A 86 -12.60 1.55 0.96
C GLY A 86 -11.36 1.22 0.11
N LEU A 87 -10.35 0.56 0.69
CA LEU A 87 -9.18 0.11 -0.07
C LEU A 87 -9.55 -0.97 -1.09
N LYS A 88 -10.37 -1.95 -0.70
CA LYS A 88 -10.84 -2.99 -1.62
C LYS A 88 -11.63 -2.37 -2.78
N ASN A 89 -12.52 -1.41 -2.49
CA ASN A 89 -13.27 -0.68 -3.50
C ASN A 89 -12.35 0.07 -4.49
N ALA A 90 -11.30 0.73 -4.00
CA ALA A 90 -10.33 1.39 -4.86
C ALA A 90 -9.59 0.41 -5.77
N ILE A 91 -9.18 -0.75 -5.24
CA ILE A 91 -8.57 -1.83 -6.01
C ILE A 91 -9.56 -2.34 -7.09
N ASP A 92 -10.82 -2.54 -6.73
CA ASP A 92 -11.85 -3.02 -7.67
C ASP A 92 -12.06 -2.03 -8.82
N TRP A 93 -12.17 -0.74 -8.54
CA TRP A 93 -12.28 0.30 -9.57
C TRP A 93 -11.07 0.31 -10.51
N VAL A 94 -9.86 0.36 -9.95
CA VAL A 94 -8.62 0.43 -10.73
C VAL A 94 -8.42 -0.81 -11.60
N SER A 95 -8.86 -1.98 -11.09
CA SER A 95 -8.77 -3.25 -11.81
C SER A 95 -9.60 -3.33 -13.09
N ARG A 96 -10.59 -2.44 -13.26
CA ARG A 96 -11.48 -2.40 -14.43
C ARG A 96 -10.92 -1.57 -15.59
N LEU A 97 -9.88 -0.81 -15.35
CA LEU A 97 -9.26 -0.03 -16.43
C LEU A 97 -8.63 -0.96 -17.48
N GLN A 98 -8.74 -0.59 -18.75
CA GLN A 98 -7.94 -1.20 -19.79
C GLN A 98 -6.45 -0.98 -19.44
N ASN A 99 -5.63 -2.02 -19.49
CA ASN A 99 -4.23 -1.97 -19.05
C ASN A 99 -4.13 -1.51 -17.58
N GLN A 100 -4.84 -2.21 -16.68
CA GLN A 100 -4.83 -1.90 -15.25
C GLN A 100 -3.38 -1.84 -14.70
N PRO A 101 -3.07 -0.86 -13.83
CA PRO A 101 -1.69 -0.49 -13.51
C PRO A 101 -0.94 -1.43 -12.59
N PHE A 102 -1.60 -2.46 -12.03
CA PHE A 102 -0.95 -3.45 -11.15
C PHE A 102 -0.25 -4.58 -11.91
N ALA A 103 -0.59 -4.83 -13.17
CA ALA A 103 0.05 -5.89 -13.96
C ALA A 103 1.57 -5.68 -14.06
N GLY A 104 2.32 -6.67 -13.64
CA GLY A 104 3.78 -6.60 -13.56
C GLY A 104 4.35 -5.65 -12.49
N LYS A 105 3.50 -4.98 -11.69
CA LYS A 105 3.93 -3.99 -10.70
C LYS A 105 4.49 -4.66 -9.44
N PRO A 106 5.73 -4.31 -9.01
CA PRO A 106 6.26 -4.73 -7.73
C PRO A 106 5.46 -4.11 -6.58
N VAL A 107 5.10 -4.93 -5.59
CA VAL A 107 4.27 -4.52 -4.45
C VAL A 107 4.90 -4.99 -3.14
N ALA A 108 5.03 -4.09 -2.16
CA ALA A 108 5.36 -4.40 -0.78
C ALA A 108 4.17 -4.11 0.15
N LEU A 109 4.07 -4.85 1.23
CA LEU A 109 2.96 -4.75 2.18
C LEU A 109 3.48 -4.46 3.58
N GLN A 110 2.83 -3.52 4.25
CA GLN A 110 3.05 -3.19 5.66
C GLN A 110 1.70 -3.02 6.36
N SER A 111 1.62 -3.41 7.61
CA SER A 111 0.42 -3.24 8.41
C SER A 111 0.74 -2.92 9.86
N ALA A 112 -0.11 -2.10 10.48
CA ALA A 112 -0.02 -1.76 11.89
C ALA A 112 -1.39 -1.91 12.56
N SER A 113 -1.41 -2.49 13.76
CA SER A 113 -2.63 -2.69 14.55
C SER A 113 -2.33 -2.54 16.03
N PRO A 114 -3.26 -1.97 16.84
CA PRO A 114 -3.17 -2.02 18.30
C PRO A 114 -3.14 -3.44 18.86
N GLY A 115 -3.75 -4.41 18.17
CA GLY A 115 -3.67 -5.83 18.55
C GLY A 115 -2.31 -6.46 18.25
N PRO A 116 -2.01 -7.61 18.88
CA PRO A 116 -0.68 -8.25 18.82
C PRO A 116 -0.31 -8.77 17.43
N VAL A 117 -1.29 -9.10 16.59
CA VAL A 117 -1.08 -9.75 15.28
C VAL A 117 -0.60 -8.76 14.20
N GLY A 118 -0.75 -7.45 14.44
CA GLY A 118 -0.20 -6.42 13.55
C GLY A 118 -0.84 -6.34 12.15
N GLY A 119 -2.03 -6.92 11.95
CA GLY A 119 -2.70 -6.93 10.65
C GLY A 119 -2.14 -7.97 9.67
N ALA A 120 -1.65 -9.11 10.17
CA ALA A 120 -1.05 -10.13 9.30
C ALA A 120 -2.03 -10.71 8.27
N ARG A 121 -3.31 -10.90 8.64
CA ARG A 121 -4.30 -11.52 7.76
C ARG A 121 -4.61 -10.67 6.54
N VAL A 122 -4.75 -9.36 6.73
CA VAL A 122 -5.02 -8.43 5.60
C VAL A 122 -3.94 -8.51 4.53
N GLN A 123 -2.67 -8.70 4.92
CA GLN A 123 -1.60 -8.80 3.93
C GLN A 123 -1.74 -10.05 3.06
N TYR A 124 -2.22 -11.17 3.60
CA TYR A 124 -2.47 -12.37 2.80
C TYR A 124 -3.67 -12.18 1.87
N ASP A 125 -4.70 -11.45 2.30
CA ASP A 125 -5.83 -11.13 1.42
C ASP A 125 -5.45 -10.15 0.30
N ILE A 126 -4.59 -9.16 0.58
CA ILE A 126 -4.04 -8.30 -0.48
C ILE A 126 -3.21 -9.12 -1.46
N ARG A 127 -2.38 -10.07 -1.00
CA ARG A 127 -1.61 -10.95 -1.87
C ARG A 127 -2.51 -11.73 -2.84
N LYS A 128 -3.66 -12.26 -2.37
CA LYS A 128 -4.64 -12.93 -3.23
C LYS A 128 -5.18 -11.98 -4.31
N ALA A 129 -5.56 -10.74 -3.92
CA ALA A 129 -6.03 -9.74 -4.86
C ALA A 129 -4.95 -9.36 -5.89
N MET A 130 -3.71 -9.19 -5.44
CA MET A 130 -2.57 -8.87 -6.31
C MET A 130 -2.21 -10.02 -7.25
N THR A 131 -2.39 -11.29 -6.84
CA THR A 131 -2.22 -12.45 -7.72
C THR A 131 -3.19 -12.39 -8.90
N PHE A 132 -4.47 -12.05 -8.66
CA PHE A 132 -5.45 -11.88 -9.74
C PHE A 132 -5.08 -10.71 -10.68
N LEU A 133 -4.46 -9.67 -10.14
CA LEU A 133 -4.07 -8.47 -10.89
C LEU A 133 -2.68 -8.61 -11.55
N ASP A 134 -2.07 -9.81 -11.52
CA ASP A 134 -0.75 -10.09 -12.08
C ASP A 134 0.37 -9.18 -11.53
N ALA A 135 0.25 -8.78 -10.25
CA ALA A 135 1.27 -7.99 -9.57
C ALA A 135 2.30 -8.87 -8.88
N PHE A 136 3.53 -8.38 -8.76
CA PHE A 136 4.64 -9.09 -8.11
C PHE A 136 4.79 -8.66 -6.64
N THR A 137 4.31 -9.46 -5.71
CA THR A 137 4.40 -9.14 -4.28
C THR A 137 5.73 -9.58 -3.66
N LEU A 138 6.40 -8.66 -2.95
CA LEU A 138 7.56 -8.98 -2.13
C LEU A 138 7.15 -9.90 -0.97
N ASN A 139 7.77 -11.09 -0.88
CA ASN A 139 7.41 -12.06 0.14
C ASN A 139 8.10 -11.82 1.48
N LYS A 140 9.35 -11.36 1.48
CA LYS A 140 10.15 -11.16 2.69
C LYS A 140 11.02 -9.89 2.60
N PRO A 141 11.24 -9.20 3.75
CA PRO A 141 10.61 -9.43 5.04
C PRO A 141 9.15 -8.96 5.07
N GLU A 142 8.32 -9.62 5.88
CA GLU A 142 6.96 -9.17 6.19
C GLU A 142 6.99 -8.15 7.32
N ILE A 143 6.17 -7.13 7.26
CA ILE A 143 6.09 -6.07 8.27
C ILE A 143 4.70 -6.06 8.90
N PHE A 144 4.57 -6.70 10.06
CA PHE A 144 3.37 -6.73 10.89
C PHE A 144 3.65 -6.00 12.21
N ILE A 145 3.18 -4.77 12.35
CA ILE A 145 3.44 -3.97 13.56
C ILE A 145 2.29 -4.17 14.55
N GLY A 146 2.42 -5.21 15.38
CA GLY A 146 1.52 -5.43 16.52
C GLY A 146 1.81 -4.49 17.67
N ASN A 147 0.79 -4.27 18.51
CA ASN A 147 0.85 -3.33 19.64
C ASN A 147 1.36 -1.94 19.23
N CYS A 148 0.90 -1.47 18.06
CA CYS A 148 1.48 -0.30 17.41
C CYS A 148 1.37 1.00 18.23
N ALA A 149 0.37 1.12 19.13
CA ALA A 149 0.22 2.29 19.99
C ALA A 149 1.42 2.50 20.93
N SER A 150 2.13 1.45 21.32
CA SER A 150 3.35 1.57 22.13
C SER A 150 4.61 1.84 21.30
N LYS A 151 4.55 1.68 19.99
CA LYS A 151 5.69 1.77 19.07
C LYS A 151 5.70 3.03 18.23
N LEU A 152 4.54 3.64 18.01
CA LEU A 152 4.37 4.87 17.27
C LEU A 152 3.89 5.99 18.21
N ASP A 153 4.42 7.19 18.01
CA ASP A 153 3.95 8.38 18.71
C ASP A 153 2.75 8.98 17.99
N GLU A 154 1.58 8.98 18.61
CA GLU A 154 0.36 9.52 17.99
C GLU A 154 0.40 11.02 17.77
N ALA A 155 1.19 11.76 18.55
CA ALA A 155 1.28 13.21 18.43
C ALA A 155 2.24 13.65 17.31
N THR A 156 3.34 12.92 17.13
CA THR A 156 4.38 13.27 16.15
C THR A 156 4.38 12.39 14.91
N GLY A 157 3.74 11.20 14.96
CA GLY A 157 3.81 10.19 13.92
C GLY A 157 5.14 9.42 13.88
N GLU A 158 6.04 9.66 14.83
CA GLU A 158 7.35 9.02 14.87
C GLU A 158 7.23 7.55 15.26
N ILE A 159 8.04 6.70 14.63
CA ILE A 159 8.21 5.30 15.02
C ILE A 159 9.33 5.24 16.06
N LYS A 160 8.96 5.04 17.33
CA LYS A 160 9.90 5.03 18.47
C LYS A 160 10.65 3.72 18.62
N ASP A 161 10.03 2.59 18.23
CA ASP A 161 10.58 1.25 18.40
C ASP A 161 11.71 0.97 17.40
N GLU A 162 12.95 0.84 17.89
CA GLU A 162 14.13 0.61 17.06
C GLU A 162 14.05 -0.70 16.26
N THR A 163 13.47 -1.74 16.82
CA THR A 163 13.27 -3.02 16.12
C THR A 163 12.36 -2.84 14.90
N THR A 164 11.25 -2.13 15.07
CA THR A 164 10.34 -1.80 13.98
C THR A 164 11.02 -0.95 12.90
N ARG A 165 11.81 0.06 13.30
CA ARG A 165 12.61 0.89 12.38
C ARG A 165 13.58 0.04 11.57
N GLY A 166 14.28 -0.89 12.24
CA GLY A 166 15.21 -1.83 11.60
C GLY A 166 14.52 -2.70 10.54
N PHE A 167 13.37 -3.29 10.85
CA PHE A 167 12.61 -4.10 9.89
C PHE A 167 12.10 -3.29 8.71
N ILE A 168 11.62 -2.06 8.92
CA ILE A 168 11.19 -1.18 7.82
C ILE A 168 12.35 -0.89 6.87
N LYS A 169 13.51 -0.48 7.41
CA LYS A 169 14.73 -0.25 6.61
C LYS A 169 15.11 -1.49 5.80
N GLN A 170 15.09 -2.66 6.43
CA GLN A 170 15.41 -3.92 5.77
C GLN A 170 14.42 -4.24 4.64
N GLN A 171 13.11 -4.04 4.85
CA GLN A 171 12.13 -4.26 3.79
C GLN A 171 12.32 -3.30 2.62
N LEU A 172 12.55 -2.01 2.89
CA LEU A 172 12.76 -1.03 1.82
C LEU A 172 14.02 -1.36 1.00
N ALA A 173 15.12 -1.76 1.64
CA ALA A 173 16.32 -2.23 0.95
C ALA A 173 16.05 -3.50 0.10
N SER A 174 15.33 -4.47 0.67
CA SER A 174 14.90 -5.67 -0.06
C SER A 174 13.99 -5.34 -1.23
N PHE A 175 13.14 -4.33 -1.09
CA PHE A 175 12.22 -3.90 -2.14
C PHE A 175 12.95 -3.29 -3.33
N VAL A 176 14.01 -2.51 -3.10
CA VAL A 176 14.91 -2.02 -4.19
C VAL A 176 15.44 -3.19 -5.02
N THR A 177 16.01 -4.19 -4.36
CA THR A 177 16.56 -5.38 -5.02
C THR A 177 15.47 -6.16 -5.75
N TYR A 178 14.29 -6.27 -5.14
CA TYR A 178 13.15 -6.98 -5.72
C TYR A 178 12.65 -6.29 -6.98
N ILE A 179 12.47 -4.97 -6.96
CA ILE A 179 12.06 -4.19 -8.14
C ILE A 179 13.05 -4.43 -9.28
N ALA A 180 14.35 -4.29 -9.01
CA ALA A 180 15.38 -4.51 -10.04
C ALA A 180 15.36 -5.94 -10.62
N ARG A 181 14.91 -6.94 -9.84
CA ARG A 181 14.82 -8.33 -10.27
C ARG A 181 13.61 -8.61 -11.15
N VAL A 182 12.45 -8.00 -10.85
CA VAL A 182 11.17 -8.34 -11.50
C VAL A 182 10.75 -7.35 -12.59
N SER A 183 11.34 -6.14 -12.60
CA SER A 183 11.10 -5.17 -13.68
C SER A 183 11.73 -5.67 -14.99
N PRO A 184 11.08 -5.44 -16.14
CA PRO A 184 11.67 -5.78 -17.43
C PRO A 184 13.07 -5.15 -17.56
N LYS A 185 14.05 -5.93 -17.96
CA LYS A 185 15.37 -5.39 -18.34
C LYS A 185 15.17 -4.56 -19.62
N THR A 186 15.37 -3.27 -19.52
CA THR A 186 15.48 -2.36 -20.69
C THR A 186 16.72 -2.70 -21.49
#